data_3c1970e1a091e618bcf6eda04c9718bf
#
_entry.id   3c1970e1a091e618bcf6eda04c9718bf
#
_cell.length_a   1.000
_cell.length_b   1.000
_cell.length_c   1.000
_cell.angle_alpha   90.00
_cell.angle_beta   90.00
_cell.angle_gamma   90.00
#
_symmetry.space_group_name_H-M   'P 1'
#
loop_
_entity.id
_entity.type
_entity.pdbx_description
1 polymer ?
#
loop_
_entity_poly.entity_id
_entity_poly.type
_entity_poly.pdbx_seq_one_letter_code
_entity_poly.pdbx_strand_id
1 'polypeptide(L)'
;FADFLVRREGSSDLGDYYYEAWDTKLSKTTKPYFVIQLCCYSWMLEKVQGKLPEEAVVVLGDKQQSRIRLPAYSSYFDHLKEQFLVSQKDFTGKQSTMPDPAFESDHGAWSSHAKELLESEDSLALVANMRKTQLKRLHEGGIQTLTMLAQTDVQSIKGISPETFDKIKAQADIQLRSKGLDKPLFNVLKQDNGKGLSALPPSSEKDIFFDIEGHPLVEGGLEYL
;
A
#
# COMPACT_ATOMS: atom_id res chain seq x y z
N PHE A 1 -5.18 19.01 2.24
CA PHE A 1 -5.68 20.13 1.42
C PHE A 1 -6.32 19.56 0.17
N ALA A 2 -7.54 20.07 -0.19
CA ALA A 2 -8.12 19.79 -1.49
C ALA A 2 -7.32 20.54 -2.56
N ASP A 3 -7.14 19.94 -3.75
CA ASP A 3 -6.41 20.61 -4.82
C ASP A 3 -7.19 21.83 -5.33
N PHE A 4 -8.52 21.72 -5.41
CA PHE A 4 -9.39 22.80 -5.86
C PHE A 4 -10.68 22.88 -5.05
N LEU A 5 -11.17 24.10 -4.86
CA LEU A 5 -12.52 24.41 -4.41
C LEU A 5 -13.28 25.02 -5.57
N VAL A 6 -14.29 24.33 -6.06
CA VAL A 6 -15.08 24.78 -7.21
C VAL A 6 -16.36 25.42 -6.71
N ARG A 7 -16.54 26.72 -7.04
CA ARG A 7 -17.74 27.48 -6.68
C ARG A 7 -18.97 26.97 -7.43
N ARG A 8 -20.05 26.82 -6.68
CA ARG A 8 -21.36 26.47 -7.19
C ARG A 8 -22.38 27.52 -6.73
N GLU A 9 -23.39 27.76 -7.54
CA GLU A 9 -24.52 28.58 -7.17
C GLU A 9 -25.44 27.84 -6.21
N GLY A 10 -25.98 28.56 -5.24
CA GLY A 10 -26.91 28.03 -4.25
C GLY A 10 -26.67 28.59 -2.86
N SER A 11 -27.69 28.68 -2.04
CA SER A 11 -27.61 29.27 -0.70
C SER A 11 -26.72 28.47 0.24
N SER A 12 -25.90 29.17 1.00
CA SER A 12 -25.07 28.67 2.10
C SER A 12 -24.79 29.81 3.10
N ASP A 13 -24.02 29.55 4.17
CA ASP A 13 -23.60 30.59 5.10
C ASP A 13 -22.64 31.63 4.47
N LEU A 14 -22.11 31.32 3.28
CA LEU A 14 -21.25 32.22 2.51
C LEU A 14 -22.06 33.18 1.58
N GLY A 15 -23.37 33.00 1.46
CA GLY A 15 -24.26 33.73 0.56
C GLY A 15 -24.91 32.83 -0.49
N ASP A 16 -25.05 33.37 -1.70
CA ASP A 16 -25.73 32.65 -2.81
C ASP A 16 -24.82 31.67 -3.55
N TYR A 17 -23.81 31.18 -2.89
CA TYR A 17 -22.86 30.21 -3.44
C TYR A 17 -22.31 29.29 -2.35
N TYR A 18 -21.75 28.15 -2.76
CA TYR A 18 -21.00 27.21 -1.93
C TYR A 18 -19.85 26.63 -2.72
N TYR A 19 -18.98 25.88 -2.06
CA TYR A 19 -17.86 25.19 -2.71
C TYR A 19 -18.01 23.69 -2.66
N GLU A 20 -17.56 23.03 -3.74
CA GLU A 20 -17.32 21.60 -3.82
C GLU A 20 -15.81 21.32 -3.77
N ALA A 21 -15.43 20.25 -3.09
CA ALA A 21 -14.04 19.77 -3.10
C ALA A 21 -13.75 18.97 -4.37
N TRP A 22 -12.73 19.39 -5.10
CA TRP A 22 -12.20 18.67 -6.25
C TRP A 22 -10.75 18.31 -5.99
N ASP A 23 -10.33 17.11 -6.43
CA ASP A 23 -9.00 16.60 -6.23
C ASP A 23 -8.49 15.89 -7.49
N THR A 24 -7.17 15.90 -7.73
CA THR A 24 -6.54 15.30 -8.91
C THR A 24 -5.77 14.06 -8.53
N LYS A 25 -5.83 13.04 -9.36
CA LYS A 25 -5.11 11.78 -9.14
C LYS A 25 -4.56 11.25 -10.45
N LEU A 26 -3.30 10.86 -10.48
CA LEU A 26 -2.68 10.24 -11.66
C LEU A 26 -3.27 8.85 -11.99
N SER A 27 -4.00 8.24 -11.07
CA SER A 27 -4.70 6.97 -11.31
C SER A 27 -5.71 7.09 -12.45
N LYS A 28 -5.85 6.06 -13.25
CA LYS A 28 -6.89 5.95 -14.30
C LYS A 28 -8.24 5.46 -13.75
N THR A 29 -8.32 5.09 -12.48
CA THR A 29 -9.55 4.60 -11.83
C THR A 29 -9.69 5.19 -10.45
N THR A 30 -10.95 5.45 -10.04
CA THR A 30 -11.26 5.92 -8.69
C THR A 30 -11.00 4.81 -7.68
N LYS A 31 -10.26 5.12 -6.62
CA LYS A 31 -9.96 4.18 -5.52
C LYS A 31 -10.78 4.56 -4.28
N PRO A 32 -11.15 3.59 -3.42
CA PRO A 32 -11.97 3.84 -2.23
C PRO A 32 -11.43 4.96 -1.33
N TYR A 33 -10.12 5.04 -1.14
CA TYR A 33 -9.54 6.06 -0.27
C TYR A 33 -9.61 7.48 -0.86
N PHE A 34 -9.72 7.65 -2.21
CA PHE A 34 -10.02 8.96 -2.81
C PHE A 34 -11.40 9.45 -2.39
N VAL A 35 -12.37 8.54 -2.37
CA VAL A 35 -13.76 8.84 -1.96
C VAL A 35 -13.76 9.30 -0.51
N ILE A 36 -13.10 8.57 0.38
CA ILE A 36 -13.02 8.91 1.82
C ILE A 36 -12.31 10.25 2.03
N GLN A 37 -11.24 10.52 1.29
CA GLN A 37 -10.54 11.80 1.33
C GLN A 37 -11.46 12.96 0.97
N LEU A 38 -12.24 12.82 -0.10
CA LEU A 38 -13.19 13.83 -0.54
C LEU A 38 -14.40 13.98 0.42
N CYS A 39 -14.87 12.90 1.03
CA CYS A 39 -15.86 12.98 2.10
C CYS A 39 -15.32 13.80 3.28
N CYS A 40 -14.06 13.60 3.65
CA CYS A 40 -13.41 14.38 4.72
C CYS A 40 -13.33 15.87 4.38
N TYR A 41 -12.90 16.20 3.16
CA TYR A 41 -12.83 17.60 2.72
C TYR A 41 -14.22 18.26 2.66
N SER A 42 -15.20 17.55 2.16
CA SER A 42 -16.58 18.05 2.08
C SER A 42 -17.21 18.22 3.46
N TRP A 43 -16.92 17.33 4.40
CA TRP A 43 -17.30 17.49 5.80
C TRP A 43 -16.65 18.73 6.46
N MET A 44 -15.38 19.01 6.16
CA MET A 44 -14.73 20.25 6.62
C MET A 44 -15.37 21.49 5.99
N LEU A 45 -15.68 21.44 4.69
CA LEU A 45 -16.38 22.52 4.00
C LEU A 45 -17.76 22.77 4.59
N GLU A 46 -18.52 21.72 4.94
CA GLU A 46 -19.81 21.86 5.61
C GLU A 46 -19.71 22.70 6.88
N LYS A 47 -18.63 22.53 7.68
CA LYS A 47 -18.43 23.32 8.90
C LYS A 47 -18.17 24.81 8.63
N VAL A 48 -17.70 25.15 7.44
CA VAL A 48 -17.37 26.54 7.05
C VAL A 48 -18.57 27.20 6.37
N GLN A 49 -19.33 26.45 5.55
CA GLN A 49 -20.37 27.00 4.68
C GLN A 49 -21.79 26.60 5.11
N GLY A 50 -21.94 25.87 6.22
CA GLY A 50 -23.24 25.44 6.75
C GLY A 50 -24.00 24.49 5.83
N LYS A 51 -23.36 24.00 4.76
CA LYS A 51 -23.97 23.17 3.73
C LYS A 51 -23.01 22.09 3.28
N LEU A 52 -23.42 20.81 3.39
CA LEU A 52 -22.71 19.71 2.75
C LEU A 52 -22.96 19.77 1.25
N PRO A 53 -21.90 19.81 0.40
CA PRO A 53 -22.07 19.67 -1.03
C PRO A 53 -22.74 18.33 -1.41
N GLU A 54 -23.46 18.32 -2.49
CA GLU A 54 -24.08 17.07 -2.96
C GLU A 54 -23.05 16.15 -3.62
N GLU A 55 -22.07 16.74 -4.30
CA GLU A 55 -21.03 16.03 -5.02
C GLU A 55 -19.64 16.53 -4.65
N ALA A 56 -18.67 15.66 -4.86
CA ALA A 56 -17.26 15.96 -4.95
C ALA A 56 -16.68 15.29 -6.20
N VAL A 57 -15.52 15.73 -6.70
CA VAL A 57 -14.99 15.23 -7.97
C VAL A 57 -13.53 14.83 -7.86
N VAL A 58 -13.19 13.65 -8.38
CA VAL A 58 -11.82 13.27 -8.68
C VAL A 58 -11.57 13.45 -10.18
N VAL A 59 -10.56 14.24 -10.53
CA VAL A 59 -10.05 14.31 -11.89
C VAL A 59 -8.92 13.28 -12.02
N LEU A 60 -9.14 12.28 -12.86
CA LEU A 60 -8.21 11.16 -13.05
C LEU A 60 -7.08 11.52 -14.04
N GLY A 61 -6.04 10.72 -14.07
CA GLY A 61 -4.87 10.92 -14.92
C GLY A 61 -5.16 10.93 -16.44
N ASP A 62 -6.27 10.34 -16.85
CA ASP A 62 -6.79 10.42 -18.23
C ASP A 62 -7.74 11.62 -18.45
N LYS A 63 -7.75 12.57 -17.52
CA LYS A 63 -8.62 13.77 -17.49
C LYS A 63 -10.13 13.48 -17.33
N GLN A 64 -10.52 12.21 -17.09
CA GLN A 64 -11.91 11.90 -16.78
C GLN A 64 -12.29 12.43 -15.40
N GLN A 65 -13.50 12.96 -15.27
CA GLN A 65 -14.08 13.41 -14.01
C GLN A 65 -14.95 12.32 -13.41
N SER A 66 -14.50 11.77 -12.28
CA SER A 66 -15.31 10.85 -11.48
C SER A 66 -16.09 11.63 -10.44
N ARG A 67 -17.41 11.76 -10.64
CA ARG A 67 -18.32 12.43 -9.73
C ARG A 67 -18.75 11.49 -8.63
N ILE A 68 -18.63 11.94 -7.40
CA ILE A 68 -18.90 11.17 -6.18
C ILE A 68 -20.08 11.83 -5.48
N ARG A 69 -21.20 11.11 -5.41
CA ARG A 69 -22.38 11.56 -4.67
C ARG A 69 -22.15 11.34 -3.18
N LEU A 70 -21.87 12.42 -2.45
CA LEU A 70 -21.46 12.37 -1.03
C LEU A 70 -22.48 11.69 -0.10
N PRO A 71 -23.80 11.92 -0.24
CA PRO A 71 -24.78 11.24 0.62
C PRO A 71 -24.73 9.71 0.56
N ALA A 72 -24.23 9.13 -0.55
CA ALA A 72 -24.09 7.68 -0.67
C ALA A 72 -22.98 7.10 0.19
N TYR A 73 -22.04 7.93 0.65
CA TYR A 73 -20.86 7.52 1.42
C TYR A 73 -20.79 8.10 2.82
N SER A 74 -21.70 9.03 3.18
CA SER A 74 -21.67 9.77 4.45
C SER A 74 -21.70 8.84 5.66
N SER A 75 -22.58 7.85 5.72
CA SER A 75 -22.67 6.91 6.84
C SER A 75 -21.41 6.08 7.02
N TYR A 76 -20.80 5.66 5.92
CA TYR A 76 -19.52 4.92 5.98
C TYR A 76 -18.37 5.81 6.43
N PHE A 77 -18.30 7.04 5.91
CA PHE A 77 -17.31 8.02 6.35
C PHE A 77 -17.46 8.36 7.83
N ASP A 78 -18.68 8.60 8.31
CA ASP A 78 -18.93 8.90 9.72
C ASP A 78 -18.51 7.76 10.63
N HIS A 79 -18.81 6.53 10.24
CA HIS A 79 -18.34 5.34 10.98
C HIS A 79 -16.80 5.27 11.06
N LEU A 80 -16.10 5.47 9.95
CA LEU A 80 -14.62 5.49 9.95
C LEU A 80 -14.06 6.63 10.79
N LYS A 81 -14.66 7.82 10.70
CA LYS A 81 -14.27 8.99 11.49
C LYS A 81 -14.43 8.72 13.00
N GLU A 82 -15.56 8.14 13.41
CA GLU A 82 -15.78 7.77 14.81
C GLU A 82 -14.76 6.76 15.30
N GLN A 83 -14.49 5.70 14.54
CA GLN A 83 -13.46 4.72 14.88
C GLN A 83 -12.08 5.35 15.01
N PHE A 84 -11.72 6.25 14.10
CA PHE A 84 -10.46 6.98 14.17
C PHE A 84 -10.37 7.85 15.43
N LEU A 85 -11.43 8.60 15.77
CA LEU A 85 -11.46 9.44 16.95
C LEU A 85 -11.40 8.61 18.25
N VAL A 86 -12.06 7.47 18.29
CA VAL A 86 -11.97 6.53 19.42
C VAL A 86 -10.54 6.00 19.54
N SER A 87 -9.95 5.54 18.45
CA SER A 87 -8.56 5.08 18.43
C SER A 87 -7.57 6.14 18.92
N GLN A 88 -7.75 7.40 18.50
CA GLN A 88 -6.92 8.51 18.98
C GLN A 88 -7.08 8.77 20.48
N LYS A 89 -8.33 8.71 20.98
CA LYS A 89 -8.62 8.92 22.40
C LYS A 89 -8.03 7.82 23.27
N ASP A 90 -8.08 6.58 22.78
CA ASP A 90 -7.59 5.40 23.50
C ASP A 90 -6.08 5.22 23.37
N PHE A 91 -5.44 5.94 22.44
CA PHE A 91 -4.01 5.87 22.23
C PHE A 91 -3.24 6.49 23.41
N THR A 92 -2.51 5.66 24.13
CA THR A 92 -1.76 6.06 25.33
C THR A 92 -0.26 6.20 25.08
N GLY A 93 0.22 5.91 23.88
CA GLY A 93 1.66 5.84 23.55
C GLY A 93 2.39 4.64 24.16
N LYS A 94 1.66 3.72 24.81
CA LYS A 94 2.24 2.47 25.33
C LYS A 94 2.37 1.44 24.21
N GLN A 95 3.31 0.49 24.38
CA GLN A 95 3.55 -0.60 23.43
C GLN A 95 2.26 -1.34 23.02
N SER A 96 1.35 -1.57 23.99
CA SER A 96 0.07 -2.25 23.75
C SER A 96 -0.92 -1.51 22.84
N THR A 97 -0.68 -0.23 22.58
CA THR A 97 -1.52 0.61 21.69
C THR A 97 -0.83 0.97 20.37
N MET A 98 0.40 0.52 20.17
CA MET A 98 1.14 0.75 18.93
C MET A 98 0.64 -0.21 17.84
N PRO A 99 0.49 0.26 16.59
CA PRO A 99 0.25 -0.64 15.46
C PRO A 99 1.40 -1.65 15.32
N ASP A 100 1.06 -2.89 14.98
CA ASP A 100 2.07 -3.90 14.71
C ASP A 100 2.71 -3.64 13.33
N PRO A 101 4.01 -3.29 13.28
CA PRO A 101 4.67 -2.96 12.02
C PRO A 101 4.74 -4.15 11.05
N ALA A 102 4.58 -5.39 11.52
CA ALA A 102 4.58 -6.57 10.68
C ALA A 102 3.40 -6.61 9.70
N PHE A 103 2.29 -5.94 10.03
CA PHE A 103 1.09 -5.90 9.20
C PHE A 103 0.94 -4.64 8.35
N GLU A 104 1.91 -3.72 8.41
CA GLU A 104 1.93 -2.54 7.56
C GLU A 104 3.01 -2.65 6.47
N SER A 105 2.80 -1.97 5.35
CA SER A 105 3.75 -1.98 4.21
C SER A 105 4.47 -0.64 4.05
N ASP A 106 3.93 0.41 4.65
CA ASP A 106 4.49 1.75 4.63
C ASP A 106 4.42 2.34 6.03
N HIS A 107 5.56 2.60 6.62
CA HIS A 107 5.70 3.14 7.96
C HIS A 107 5.99 4.66 7.94
N GLY A 108 6.03 5.29 6.77
CA GLY A 108 6.28 6.72 6.60
C GLY A 108 7.54 7.18 7.33
N ALA A 109 7.41 8.22 8.14
CA ALA A 109 8.52 8.77 8.94
C ALA A 109 9.06 7.80 10.02
N TRP A 110 8.33 6.72 10.34
CA TRP A 110 8.70 5.74 11.36
C TRP A 110 9.41 4.51 10.82
N SER A 111 9.77 4.50 9.53
CA SER A 111 10.35 3.34 8.85
C SER A 111 11.60 2.77 9.54
N SER A 112 12.51 3.62 10.02
CA SER A 112 13.71 3.18 10.74
C SER A 112 13.35 2.48 12.06
N HIS A 113 12.45 3.09 12.84
CA HIS A 113 11.99 2.52 14.10
C HIS A 113 11.24 1.18 13.90
N ALA A 114 10.34 1.13 12.92
CA ALA A 114 9.63 -0.10 12.56
C ALA A 114 10.61 -1.22 12.16
N LYS A 115 11.64 -0.88 11.38
CA LYS A 115 12.70 -1.83 11.00
C LYS A 115 13.45 -2.37 12.23
N GLU A 116 13.86 -1.49 13.15
CA GLU A 116 14.54 -1.89 14.39
C GLU A 116 13.67 -2.83 15.24
N LEU A 117 12.36 -2.54 15.37
CA LEU A 117 11.44 -3.42 16.07
C LEU A 117 11.34 -4.79 15.40
N LEU A 118 11.09 -4.83 14.10
CA LEU A 118 10.98 -6.08 13.34
C LEU A 118 12.27 -6.91 13.42
N GLU A 119 13.44 -6.26 13.38
CA GLU A 119 14.74 -6.93 13.52
C GLU A 119 14.95 -7.47 14.93
N SER A 120 14.59 -6.69 15.97
CA SER A 120 14.74 -7.12 17.38
C SER A 120 13.83 -8.29 17.74
N GLU A 121 12.64 -8.37 17.12
CA GLU A 121 11.67 -9.43 17.31
C GLU A 121 11.89 -10.63 16.37
N ASP A 122 12.90 -10.58 15.51
CA ASP A 122 13.14 -11.59 14.47
C ASP A 122 11.89 -11.88 13.64
N SER A 123 11.17 -10.82 13.29
CA SER A 123 9.83 -10.90 12.72
C SER A 123 9.80 -11.65 11.37
N LEU A 124 8.75 -12.46 11.17
CA LEU A 124 8.45 -13.08 9.88
C LEU A 124 8.24 -12.08 8.74
N ALA A 125 7.84 -10.84 9.05
CA ALA A 125 7.67 -9.79 8.05
C ALA A 125 8.98 -9.40 7.34
N LEU A 126 10.13 -9.72 7.94
CA LEU A 126 11.45 -9.52 7.33
C LEU A 126 11.76 -10.52 6.21
N VAL A 127 11.02 -11.62 6.11
CA VAL A 127 11.22 -12.58 5.02
C VAL A 127 10.80 -11.95 3.70
N ALA A 128 11.72 -11.87 2.75
CA ALA A 128 11.46 -11.21 1.47
C ALA A 128 10.24 -11.82 0.76
N ASN A 129 9.39 -10.96 0.21
CA ASN A 129 8.13 -11.31 -0.46
C ASN A 129 7.07 -11.96 0.46
N MET A 130 7.19 -11.87 1.78
CA MET A 130 6.17 -12.31 2.72
C MET A 130 4.90 -11.49 2.54
N ARG A 131 3.76 -12.18 2.43
CA ARG A 131 2.44 -11.54 2.36
C ARG A 131 1.78 -11.55 3.72
N LYS A 132 1.00 -10.48 4.05
CA LYS A 132 0.22 -10.38 5.29
C LYS A 132 -0.63 -11.63 5.59
N THR A 133 -1.22 -12.22 4.56
CA THR A 133 -2.01 -13.46 4.71
C THR A 133 -1.17 -14.70 5.05
N GLN A 134 0.06 -14.76 4.53
CA GLN A 134 1.00 -15.85 4.86
C GLN A 134 1.52 -15.69 6.28
N LEU A 135 1.89 -14.47 6.66
CA LEU A 135 2.31 -14.12 8.02
C LEU A 135 1.27 -14.57 9.06
N LYS A 136 0.00 -14.20 8.85
CA LYS A 136 -1.10 -14.61 9.73
C LYS A 136 -1.23 -16.14 9.84
N ARG A 137 -1.15 -16.85 8.73
CA ARG A 137 -1.26 -18.33 8.70
C ARG A 137 -0.07 -19.01 9.35
N LEU A 138 1.13 -18.45 9.22
CA LEU A 138 2.32 -18.95 9.92
C LEU A 138 2.18 -18.78 11.43
N HIS A 139 1.73 -17.60 11.90
CA HIS A 139 1.44 -17.37 13.31
C HIS A 139 0.37 -18.33 13.86
N GLU A 140 -0.73 -18.51 13.13
CA GLU A 140 -1.79 -19.49 13.48
C GLU A 140 -1.24 -20.94 13.50
N GLY A 141 -0.25 -21.25 12.66
CA GLY A 141 0.46 -22.52 12.61
C GLY A 141 1.58 -22.69 13.64
N GLY A 142 1.78 -21.70 14.53
CA GLY A 142 2.79 -21.75 15.59
C GLY A 142 4.19 -21.31 15.20
N ILE A 143 4.39 -20.81 13.97
CA ILE A 143 5.66 -20.25 13.52
C ILE A 143 5.62 -18.73 13.70
N GLN A 144 6.41 -18.20 14.63
CA GLN A 144 6.33 -16.80 15.07
C GLN A 144 7.47 -15.93 14.54
N THR A 145 8.64 -16.52 14.23
CA THR A 145 9.83 -15.77 13.85
C THR A 145 10.46 -16.27 12.55
N LEU A 146 11.30 -15.43 11.95
CA LEU A 146 12.09 -15.79 10.77
C LEU A 146 12.98 -17.01 11.06
N THR A 147 13.64 -17.02 12.21
CA THR A 147 14.50 -18.15 12.63
C THR A 147 13.68 -19.42 12.79
N MET A 148 12.49 -19.37 13.42
CA MET A 148 11.61 -20.55 13.51
C MET A 148 11.18 -21.06 12.15
N LEU A 149 10.85 -20.16 11.20
CA LEU A 149 10.49 -20.56 9.83
C LEU A 149 11.67 -21.22 9.10
N ALA A 150 12.87 -20.65 9.23
CA ALA A 150 14.06 -21.20 8.60
C ALA A 150 14.41 -22.62 9.10
N GLN A 151 14.20 -22.88 10.39
CA GLN A 151 14.64 -24.10 11.07
C GLN A 151 13.52 -25.13 11.31
N THR A 152 12.27 -24.83 10.93
CA THR A 152 11.13 -25.72 11.21
C THR A 152 11.23 -27.03 10.42
N ASP A 153 10.81 -28.13 11.06
CA ASP A 153 10.61 -29.42 10.41
C ASP A 153 9.18 -29.62 9.87
N VAL A 154 8.31 -28.61 10.10
CA VAL A 154 6.93 -28.62 9.57
C VAL A 154 6.97 -28.65 8.03
N GLN A 155 6.17 -29.52 7.44
CA GLN A 155 6.12 -29.72 5.98
C GLN A 155 5.03 -28.89 5.29
N SER A 156 4.03 -28.44 6.06
CA SER A 156 2.93 -27.67 5.49
C SER A 156 2.22 -26.82 6.55
N ILE A 157 1.66 -25.71 6.12
CA ILE A 157 0.81 -24.83 6.94
C ILE A 157 -0.56 -24.72 6.28
N LYS A 158 -1.62 -24.87 7.06
CA LYS A 158 -3.00 -24.74 6.57
C LYS A 158 -3.19 -23.42 5.82
N GLY A 159 -3.63 -23.53 4.57
CA GLY A 159 -3.91 -22.37 3.73
C GLY A 159 -2.71 -21.77 3.01
N ILE A 160 -1.51 -22.34 3.13
CA ILE A 160 -0.35 -22.06 2.29
C ILE A 160 -0.08 -23.30 1.45
N SER A 161 0.06 -23.15 0.13
CA SER A 161 0.42 -24.28 -0.72
C SER A 161 1.82 -24.80 -0.37
N PRO A 162 2.08 -26.12 -0.46
CA PRO A 162 3.40 -26.69 -0.16
C PRO A 162 4.52 -25.99 -0.93
N GLU A 163 4.34 -25.76 -2.22
CA GLU A 163 5.33 -25.05 -3.04
C GLU A 163 5.62 -23.63 -2.53
N THR A 164 4.58 -22.90 -2.11
CA THR A 164 4.75 -21.55 -1.53
C THR A 164 5.44 -21.63 -0.18
N PHE A 165 5.09 -22.61 0.66
CA PHE A 165 5.71 -22.80 1.96
C PHE A 165 7.20 -23.10 1.82
N ASP A 166 7.57 -24.00 0.91
CA ASP A 166 8.99 -24.32 0.62
C ASP A 166 9.77 -23.08 0.16
N LYS A 167 9.18 -22.26 -0.70
CA LYS A 167 9.80 -21.01 -1.17
C LYS A 167 10.08 -20.02 -0.03
N ILE A 168 9.07 -19.77 0.84
CA ILE A 168 9.27 -18.82 1.94
C ILE A 168 10.20 -19.37 3.03
N LYS A 169 10.17 -20.68 3.27
CA LYS A 169 11.13 -21.36 4.19
C LYS A 169 12.55 -21.25 3.66
N ALA A 170 12.78 -21.55 2.37
CA ALA A 170 14.09 -21.42 1.75
C ALA A 170 14.60 -19.97 1.75
N GLN A 171 13.70 -19.00 1.57
CA GLN A 171 14.01 -17.58 1.67
C GLN A 171 14.40 -17.18 3.10
N ALA A 172 13.68 -17.67 4.10
CA ALA A 172 14.03 -17.43 5.51
C ALA A 172 15.39 -18.04 5.87
N ASP A 173 15.67 -19.26 5.42
CA ASP A 173 16.96 -19.94 5.65
C ASP A 173 18.14 -19.15 5.07
N ILE A 174 18.05 -18.73 3.81
CA ILE A 174 19.14 -17.98 3.18
C ILE A 174 19.35 -16.60 3.82
N GLN A 175 18.26 -15.93 4.26
CA GLN A 175 18.35 -14.67 4.99
C GLN A 175 19.00 -14.86 6.36
N LEU A 176 18.61 -15.91 7.10
CA LEU A 176 19.21 -16.23 8.39
C LEU A 176 20.72 -16.49 8.26
N ARG A 177 21.14 -17.29 7.29
CA ARG A 177 22.55 -17.57 7.03
C ARG A 177 23.34 -16.37 6.50
N SER A 178 22.66 -15.38 5.93
CA SER A 178 23.29 -14.14 5.45
C SER A 178 23.51 -13.10 6.54
N LYS A 179 22.90 -13.27 7.73
CA LYS A 179 23.06 -12.32 8.84
C LYS A 179 24.55 -12.15 9.21
N GLY A 180 25.02 -10.91 9.25
CA GLY A 180 26.40 -10.57 9.62
C GLY A 180 27.45 -10.77 8.52
N LEU A 181 27.06 -11.15 7.32
CA LEU A 181 27.96 -11.23 6.17
C LEU A 181 28.00 -9.89 5.42
N ASP A 182 29.17 -9.52 4.90
CA ASP A 182 29.34 -8.31 4.06
C ASP A 182 28.50 -8.37 2.77
N LYS A 183 28.33 -9.58 2.24
CA LYS A 183 27.52 -9.84 1.05
C LYS A 183 26.50 -10.94 1.35
N PRO A 184 25.23 -10.73 0.99
CA PRO A 184 24.23 -11.76 1.21
C PRO A 184 24.51 -13.00 0.36
N LEU A 185 24.18 -14.16 0.91
CA LEU A 185 24.18 -15.41 0.17
C LEU A 185 23.07 -15.42 -0.88
N PHE A 186 23.28 -16.15 -1.94
CA PHE A 186 22.27 -16.38 -2.96
C PHE A 186 22.31 -17.83 -3.44
N ASN A 187 21.14 -18.30 -3.91
CA ASN A 187 21.02 -19.59 -4.57
C ASN A 187 20.60 -19.37 -6.02
N VAL A 188 21.35 -19.97 -6.95
CA VAL A 188 20.93 -20.01 -8.35
C VAL A 188 19.87 -21.10 -8.50
N LEU A 189 18.65 -20.71 -8.82
CA LEU A 189 17.54 -21.64 -9.02
C LEU A 189 17.75 -22.44 -10.31
N LYS A 190 17.24 -23.67 -10.32
CA LYS A 190 17.25 -24.50 -11.52
C LYS A 190 16.50 -23.78 -12.64
N GLN A 191 17.13 -23.75 -13.80
CA GLN A 191 16.55 -23.13 -14.97
C GLN A 191 15.35 -23.95 -15.49
N ASP A 192 14.21 -23.32 -15.64
CA ASP A 192 13.03 -23.88 -16.29
C ASP A 192 12.97 -23.48 -17.74
N ASN A 193 12.75 -24.42 -18.66
CA ASN A 193 12.64 -24.11 -20.07
C ASN A 193 11.47 -23.13 -20.34
N GLY A 194 11.73 -22.08 -21.09
CA GLY A 194 10.74 -21.07 -21.46
C GLY A 194 10.36 -20.09 -20.35
N LYS A 195 11.14 -20.04 -19.24
CA LYS A 195 10.94 -19.07 -18.17
C LYS A 195 12.23 -18.30 -17.83
N GLY A 196 12.07 -17.04 -17.44
CA GLY A 196 13.20 -16.19 -17.09
C GLY A 196 14.20 -16.07 -18.24
N LEU A 197 15.49 -16.16 -17.95
CA LEU A 197 16.54 -16.01 -18.96
C LEU A 197 16.49 -17.08 -20.06
N SER A 198 15.91 -18.27 -19.80
CA SER A 198 15.75 -19.29 -20.83
C SER A 198 14.68 -19.02 -21.85
N ALA A 199 13.84 -18.00 -21.63
CA ALA A 199 12.87 -17.50 -22.60
C ALA A 199 13.47 -16.50 -23.60
N LEU A 200 14.69 -16.01 -23.33
CA LEU A 200 15.38 -15.11 -24.24
C LEU A 200 15.83 -15.89 -25.50
N PRO A 201 15.76 -15.26 -26.67
CA PRO A 201 16.38 -15.85 -27.87
C PRO A 201 17.90 -15.95 -27.69
N PRO A 202 18.58 -16.79 -28.48
CA PRO A 202 20.03 -16.81 -28.51
C PRO A 202 20.59 -15.39 -28.77
N SER A 203 21.66 -15.02 -28.07
CA SER A 203 22.29 -13.72 -28.25
C SER A 203 22.86 -13.57 -29.67
N SER A 204 22.79 -12.37 -30.22
CA SER A 204 23.24 -12.01 -31.56
C SER A 204 24.08 -10.74 -31.48
N GLU A 205 25.07 -10.61 -32.40
CA GLU A 205 25.82 -9.36 -32.57
C GLU A 205 24.92 -8.19 -33.01
N LYS A 206 23.69 -8.48 -33.45
CA LYS A 206 22.69 -7.49 -33.84
C LYS A 206 21.69 -7.15 -32.73
N ASP A 207 21.88 -7.68 -31.54
CA ASP A 207 21.01 -7.34 -30.41
C ASP A 207 21.15 -5.86 -30.07
N ILE A 208 20.01 -5.20 -29.92
CA ILE A 208 19.92 -3.79 -29.51
C ILE A 208 19.41 -3.78 -28.07
N PHE A 209 20.19 -3.19 -27.19
CA PHE A 209 19.80 -2.94 -25.80
C PHE A 209 19.31 -1.50 -25.69
N PHE A 210 18.06 -1.32 -25.31
CA PHE A 210 17.50 0.01 -25.07
C PHE A 210 16.63 -0.02 -23.81
N ASP A 211 16.55 1.12 -23.17
CA ASP A 211 15.67 1.37 -22.03
C ASP A 211 14.79 2.57 -22.35
N ILE A 212 13.57 2.59 -21.83
CA ILE A 212 12.63 3.67 -22.05
C ILE A 212 12.27 4.27 -20.70
N GLU A 213 12.68 5.50 -20.48
CA GLU A 213 12.28 6.28 -19.32
C GLU A 213 11.06 7.14 -19.67
N GLY A 214 10.05 7.11 -18.84
CA GLY A 214 8.82 7.86 -19.02
C GLY A 214 8.67 9.00 -18.03
N HIS A 215 8.23 10.17 -18.48
CA HIS A 215 7.83 11.26 -17.61
C HIS A 215 6.31 11.45 -17.66
N PRO A 216 5.55 10.82 -16.74
CA PRO A 216 4.09 10.77 -16.82
C PRO A 216 3.40 12.12 -16.54
N LEU A 217 4.15 13.12 -16.09
CA LEU A 217 3.62 14.45 -15.76
C LEU A 217 3.63 15.43 -16.95
N VAL A 218 4.21 15.03 -18.08
CA VAL A 218 4.17 15.82 -19.32
C VAL A 218 2.95 15.39 -20.12
N GLU A 219 2.26 16.37 -20.73
CA GLU A 219 1.10 16.09 -21.59
C GLU A 219 1.53 15.22 -22.79
N GLY A 220 0.85 14.09 -22.98
CA GLY A 220 1.23 13.08 -23.97
C GLY A 220 2.29 12.10 -23.51
N GLY A 221 2.85 12.28 -22.29
CA GLY A 221 4.01 11.55 -21.83
C GLY A 221 5.29 11.97 -22.56
N LEU A 222 6.40 11.99 -21.86
CA LEU A 222 7.72 12.17 -22.46
C LEU A 222 8.50 10.88 -22.26
N GLU A 223 8.93 10.28 -23.35
CA GLU A 223 9.74 9.06 -23.33
C GLU A 223 11.16 9.41 -23.76
N TYR A 224 12.14 8.89 -23.00
CA TYR A 224 13.56 9.01 -23.30
C TYR A 224 14.09 7.64 -23.72
N LEU A 225 14.90 7.62 -24.77
CA LEU A 225 15.62 6.43 -25.23
C LEU A 225 17.05 6.46 -24.72
#